data_13bd7dd8786cd7deaa1936b14bda1801
#
_entry.id   13bd7dd8786cd7deaa1936b14bda1801
#
_cell.length_a   1.000
_cell.length_b   1.000
_cell.length_c   1.000
_cell.angle_alpha   90.00
_cell.angle_beta   90.00
_cell.angle_gamma   90.00
#
_symmetry.space_group_name_H-M   'P 1'
#
loop_
_entity.id
_entity.type
_entity.pdbx_description
1 polymer ?
#
loop_
_entity_poly.entity_id
_entity_poly.type
_entity_poly.pdbx_seq_one_letter_code
_entity_poly.pdbx_strand_id
1 'polypeptide(L)'
;MITADQLKDVMDRTEKLHHYLNIDQKKVEFEEEQLRTQAPDFWDDPKRAEAQMKKVKGLQKWLDGYKTVKHQADELQLAFDFYKEDMVTEQEVDDDYAKVIKSIEDLELRNMLRQEEDSMDAVMKINSGAGGTESQDWASMLMRMYMRWCDAHGYKVTITDMQEGEEVGIKSMTMTIEDGEYAYGFLKSENGVHRLVRVSPYNAQGKRMTSFASVFVTPLVDDTIEVYVDPARVSWDTFRSSGAGGQNVNKVESGVRLRYQYEDPDTGEKEEILIENTETRDQPKNRAKAMLLLKSQLYDRAMKKRMEAQAKIEAGKKKIEWGSQIRSYVFDDRRVKDHRTGYQTSDVDGVMDGKIDGFIKAYLMEFPEEEQAHL
;
A
#
# COMPACT_ATOMS: atom_id res chain seq x y z
N MET A 1 15.86 3.07 31.13
CA MET A 1 16.63 4.32 30.91
C MET A 1 17.50 4.21 29.68
N ILE A 2 17.47 5.21 28.78
CA ILE A 2 18.33 5.26 27.60
C ILE A 2 19.80 5.51 27.96
N THR A 3 20.69 5.03 27.12
CA THR A 3 22.14 5.28 27.24
C THR A 3 22.55 6.52 26.46
N ALA A 4 23.72 7.10 26.82
CA ALA A 4 24.29 8.21 26.07
C ALA A 4 24.56 7.86 24.61
N ASP A 5 24.87 6.60 24.31
CA ASP A 5 25.08 6.11 22.94
C ASP A 5 23.77 6.08 22.14
N GLN A 6 22.65 5.71 22.76
CA GLN A 6 21.33 5.77 22.14
C GLN A 6 20.90 7.21 21.84
N LEU A 7 21.14 8.14 22.76
CA LEU A 7 20.89 9.56 22.51
C LEU A 7 21.74 10.09 21.35
N LYS A 8 23.03 9.73 21.32
CA LYS A 8 23.92 10.09 20.23
C LYS A 8 23.44 9.52 18.88
N ASP A 9 22.98 8.28 18.85
CA ASP A 9 22.41 7.66 17.64
C ASP A 9 21.19 8.43 17.12
N VAL A 10 20.28 8.87 18.00
CA VAL A 10 19.14 9.72 17.63
C VAL A 10 19.59 11.02 16.98
N MET A 11 20.60 11.70 17.56
CA MET A 11 21.11 12.96 17.01
C MET A 11 21.78 12.75 15.66
N ASP A 12 22.63 11.72 15.53
CA ASP A 12 23.32 11.36 14.29
C ASP A 12 22.33 10.98 13.17
N ARG A 13 21.27 10.24 13.50
CA ARG A 13 20.19 9.88 12.54
C ARG A 13 19.40 11.10 12.11
N THR A 14 19.10 12.01 13.04
CA THR A 14 18.39 13.27 12.72
C THR A 14 19.21 14.15 11.78
N GLU A 15 20.52 14.24 11.97
CA GLU A 15 21.42 14.99 11.09
C GLU A 15 21.54 14.32 9.71
N LYS A 16 21.68 13.00 9.66
CA LYS A 16 21.65 12.24 8.39
C LYS A 16 20.36 12.46 7.61
N LEU A 17 19.20 12.46 8.30
CA LEU A 17 17.92 12.76 7.67
C LEU A 17 17.89 14.16 7.03
N HIS A 18 18.50 15.17 7.66
CA HIS A 18 18.61 16.51 7.07
C HIS A 18 19.27 16.46 5.69
N HIS A 19 20.36 15.71 5.59
CA HIS A 19 21.13 15.57 4.34
C HIS A 19 20.40 14.71 3.31
N TYR A 20 19.86 13.54 3.71
CA TYR A 20 19.19 12.63 2.79
C TYR A 20 17.88 13.22 2.21
N LEU A 21 17.18 14.02 3.00
CA LEU A 21 15.96 14.69 2.57
C LEU A 21 16.23 15.99 1.82
N ASN A 22 17.47 16.46 1.75
CA ASN A 22 17.84 17.75 1.16
C ASN A 22 16.96 18.90 1.68
N ILE A 23 16.83 19.01 3.02
CA ILE A 23 15.89 19.93 3.67
C ILE A 23 16.10 21.38 3.24
N ASP A 24 17.34 21.83 3.09
CA ASP A 24 17.64 23.21 2.69
C ASP A 24 17.15 23.50 1.27
N GLN A 25 17.34 22.56 0.33
CA GLN A 25 16.84 22.68 -1.04
C GLN A 25 15.31 22.67 -1.08
N LYS A 26 14.68 21.77 -0.32
CA LYS A 26 13.21 21.73 -0.21
C LYS A 26 12.61 22.99 0.37
N LYS A 27 13.29 23.67 1.27
CA LYS A 27 12.87 24.98 1.78
C LYS A 27 12.82 26.03 0.67
N VAL A 28 13.89 26.13 -0.10
CA VAL A 28 13.96 27.08 -1.23
C VAL A 28 12.86 26.76 -2.25
N GLU A 29 12.73 25.49 -2.61
CA GLU A 29 11.69 25.05 -3.56
C GLU A 29 10.27 25.32 -3.02
N PHE A 30 10.03 25.08 -1.74
CA PHE A 30 8.75 25.39 -1.11
C PHE A 30 8.41 26.88 -1.19
N GLU A 31 9.38 27.76 -0.86
CA GLU A 31 9.19 29.21 -0.95
C GLU A 31 8.90 29.66 -2.39
N GLU A 32 9.62 29.14 -3.38
CA GLU A 32 9.39 29.44 -4.79
C GLU A 32 8.00 28.95 -5.27
N GLU A 33 7.64 27.72 -4.96
CA GLU A 33 6.34 27.17 -5.38
C GLU A 33 5.17 27.82 -4.64
N GLN A 34 5.38 28.21 -3.39
CA GLN A 34 4.38 28.98 -2.64
C GLN A 34 4.18 30.39 -3.23
N LEU A 35 5.24 31.06 -3.66
CA LEU A 35 5.12 32.34 -4.34
C LEU A 35 4.29 32.25 -5.62
N ARG A 36 4.41 31.15 -6.37
CA ARG A 36 3.59 30.90 -7.59
C ARG A 36 2.10 30.82 -7.29
N THR A 37 1.70 30.35 -6.10
CA THR A 37 0.29 30.28 -5.70
C THR A 37 -0.34 31.66 -5.42
N GLN A 38 0.49 32.69 -5.27
CA GLN A 38 0.05 34.07 -5.00
C GLN A 38 -0.15 34.89 -6.29
N ALA A 39 0.14 34.31 -7.47
CA ALA A 39 -0.07 34.99 -8.74
C ALA A 39 -1.57 35.34 -8.97
N PRO A 40 -1.91 36.52 -9.52
CA PRO A 40 -3.31 36.96 -9.70
C PRO A 40 -4.14 36.01 -10.61
N ASP A 41 -3.49 35.33 -11.54
CA ASP A 41 -4.05 34.38 -12.53
C ASP A 41 -4.00 32.92 -12.07
N PHE A 42 -3.59 32.67 -10.82
CA PHE A 42 -3.40 31.31 -10.30
C PHE A 42 -4.67 30.45 -10.37
N TRP A 43 -5.84 31.05 -10.13
CA TRP A 43 -7.12 30.34 -10.07
C TRP A 43 -7.85 30.26 -11.41
N ASP A 44 -7.29 30.82 -12.49
CA ASP A 44 -7.91 30.82 -13.82
C ASP A 44 -7.95 29.41 -14.43
N ASP A 45 -7.01 28.54 -14.04
CA ASP A 45 -6.98 27.12 -14.42
C ASP A 45 -7.04 26.23 -13.16
N PRO A 46 -8.22 25.67 -12.84
CA PRO A 46 -8.40 24.86 -11.63
C PRO A 46 -7.49 23.61 -11.58
N LYS A 47 -7.24 22.93 -12.72
CA LYS A 47 -6.39 21.74 -12.76
C LYS A 47 -4.93 22.08 -12.47
N ARG A 48 -4.45 23.17 -13.05
CA ARG A 48 -3.09 23.65 -12.79
C ARG A 48 -2.92 24.12 -11.36
N ALA A 49 -3.93 24.80 -10.81
CA ALA A 49 -3.94 25.25 -9.42
C ALA A 49 -3.92 24.08 -8.45
N GLU A 50 -4.72 23.04 -8.70
CA GLU A 50 -4.75 21.81 -7.89
C GLU A 50 -3.41 21.09 -7.89
N ALA A 51 -2.80 20.88 -9.07
CA ALA A 51 -1.48 20.26 -9.19
C ALA A 51 -0.40 21.05 -8.42
N GLN A 52 -0.43 22.38 -8.55
CA GLN A 52 0.50 23.27 -7.84
C GLN A 52 0.32 23.20 -6.32
N MET A 53 -0.93 23.22 -5.83
CA MET A 53 -1.24 23.11 -4.41
C MET A 53 -0.82 21.73 -3.86
N LYS A 54 -0.99 20.65 -4.62
CA LYS A 54 -0.54 19.32 -4.26
C LYS A 54 0.99 19.29 -4.09
N LYS A 55 1.74 19.94 -5.01
CA LYS A 55 3.21 20.06 -4.92
C LYS A 55 3.64 20.83 -3.67
N VAL A 56 3.06 22.00 -3.43
CA VAL A 56 3.35 22.83 -2.24
C VAL A 56 3.07 22.05 -0.96
N LYS A 57 1.91 21.39 -0.88
CA LYS A 57 1.53 20.57 0.28
C LYS A 57 2.48 19.40 0.49
N GLY A 58 2.95 18.76 -0.58
CA GLY A 58 3.95 17.69 -0.50
C GLY A 58 5.27 18.16 0.09
N LEU A 59 5.81 19.28 -0.40
CA LEU A 59 7.03 19.89 0.14
C LEU A 59 6.88 20.29 1.61
N GLN A 60 5.74 20.92 1.95
CA GLN A 60 5.44 21.33 3.32
C GLN A 60 5.47 20.15 4.29
N LYS A 61 4.87 19.01 3.91
CA LYS A 61 4.84 17.81 4.75
C LYS A 61 6.23 17.26 5.07
N TRP A 62 7.15 17.30 4.10
CA TRP A 62 8.53 16.90 4.35
C TRP A 62 9.23 17.83 5.34
N LEU A 63 9.03 19.14 5.17
CA LEU A 63 9.60 20.16 6.05
C LEU A 63 9.04 20.05 7.47
N ASP A 64 7.72 19.87 7.60
CA ASP A 64 7.03 19.73 8.89
C ASP A 64 7.43 18.42 9.58
N GLY A 65 7.52 17.32 8.82
CA GLY A 65 7.97 16.02 9.32
C GLY A 65 9.40 16.11 9.90
N TYR A 66 10.33 16.69 9.16
CA TYR A 66 11.68 16.88 9.65
C TYR A 66 11.73 17.84 10.86
N LYS A 67 10.97 18.94 10.83
CA LYS A 67 10.88 19.88 11.93
C LYS A 67 10.40 19.21 13.22
N THR A 68 9.40 18.31 13.10
CA THR A 68 8.88 17.53 14.22
C THR A 68 9.93 16.60 14.79
N VAL A 69 10.64 15.85 13.94
CA VAL A 69 11.73 14.94 14.37
C VAL A 69 12.82 15.73 15.08
N LYS A 70 13.26 16.86 14.50
CA LYS A 70 14.29 17.68 15.10
C LYS A 70 13.87 18.23 16.45
N HIS A 71 12.65 18.77 16.57
CA HIS A 71 12.12 19.28 17.83
C HIS A 71 12.09 18.19 18.92
N GLN A 72 11.58 17.01 18.59
CA GLN A 72 11.54 15.87 19.52
C GLN A 72 12.95 15.40 19.92
N ALA A 73 13.92 15.42 19.00
CA ALA A 73 15.32 15.09 19.31
C ALA A 73 15.94 16.10 20.26
N ASP A 74 15.70 17.41 20.02
CA ASP A 74 16.18 18.49 20.89
C ASP A 74 15.52 18.41 22.28
N GLU A 75 14.20 18.10 22.36
CA GLU A 75 13.49 17.86 23.62
C GLU A 75 14.06 16.67 24.40
N LEU A 76 14.32 15.55 23.70
CA LEU A 76 14.94 14.36 24.30
C LEU A 76 16.32 14.68 24.88
N GLN A 77 17.14 15.47 24.16
CA GLN A 77 18.45 15.92 24.68
C GLN A 77 18.28 16.71 25.97
N LEU A 78 17.35 17.67 25.99
CA LEU A 78 17.06 18.47 27.19
C LEU A 78 16.55 17.60 28.36
N ALA A 79 15.61 16.67 28.08
CA ALA A 79 15.08 15.76 29.08
C ALA A 79 16.17 14.86 29.68
N PHE A 80 17.10 14.38 28.84
CA PHE A 80 18.25 13.60 29.30
C PHE A 80 19.21 14.38 30.18
N ASP A 81 19.43 15.68 29.88
CA ASP A 81 20.28 16.55 30.71
C ASP A 81 19.61 16.91 32.04
N PHE A 82 18.29 17.19 32.02
CA PHE A 82 17.50 17.41 33.24
C PHE A 82 17.39 16.16 34.12
N TYR A 83 17.38 14.97 33.54
CA TYR A 83 17.42 13.72 34.29
C TYR A 83 18.72 13.60 35.12
N LYS A 84 19.85 14.02 34.58
CA LYS A 84 21.14 14.05 35.32
C LYS A 84 21.09 15.00 36.51
N GLU A 85 20.20 15.99 36.49
CA GLU A 85 19.97 16.96 37.56
C GLU A 85 18.78 16.58 38.46
N ASP A 86 18.25 15.36 38.36
CA ASP A 86 17.08 14.82 39.10
C ASP A 86 15.79 15.65 38.95
N MET A 87 15.63 16.37 37.83
CA MET A 87 14.45 17.20 37.54
C MET A 87 13.36 16.48 36.75
N VAL A 88 13.68 15.37 36.06
CA VAL A 88 12.77 14.59 35.20
C VAL A 88 12.91 13.12 35.54
N THR A 89 11.84 12.35 35.40
CA THR A 89 11.82 10.92 35.70
C THR A 89 12.42 10.10 34.54
N GLU A 90 12.98 8.92 34.84
CA GLU A 90 13.48 7.97 33.86
C GLU A 90 12.40 7.59 32.83
N GLN A 91 11.16 7.43 33.26
CA GLN A 91 10.06 7.04 32.38
C GLN A 91 9.73 8.12 31.35
N GLU A 92 9.78 9.39 31.72
CA GLU A 92 9.57 10.50 30.78
C GLU A 92 10.61 10.51 29.66
N VAL A 93 11.88 10.27 30.01
CA VAL A 93 12.98 10.19 29.02
C VAL A 93 12.80 8.98 28.10
N ASP A 94 12.40 7.82 28.63
CA ASP A 94 12.15 6.61 27.83
C ASP A 94 10.94 6.78 26.91
N ASP A 95 9.88 7.46 27.36
CA ASP A 95 8.71 7.79 26.55
C ASP A 95 9.05 8.76 25.42
N ASP A 96 9.85 9.79 25.69
CA ASP A 96 10.29 10.73 24.68
C ASP A 96 11.22 10.06 23.65
N TYR A 97 12.12 9.18 24.11
CA TYR A 97 12.95 8.37 23.22
C TYR A 97 12.09 7.50 22.29
N ALA A 98 11.09 6.82 22.80
CA ALA A 98 10.20 6.00 22.00
C ALA A 98 9.45 6.81 20.93
N LYS A 99 9.00 8.02 21.26
CA LYS A 99 8.36 8.95 20.32
C LYS A 99 9.30 9.39 19.21
N VAL A 100 10.52 9.82 19.56
CA VAL A 100 11.52 10.28 18.60
C VAL A 100 11.93 9.17 17.66
N ILE A 101 12.22 7.98 18.17
CA ILE A 101 12.60 6.82 17.35
C ILE A 101 11.50 6.49 16.35
N LYS A 102 10.24 6.47 16.80
CA LYS A 102 9.11 6.24 15.90
C LYS A 102 9.04 7.28 14.79
N SER A 103 9.16 8.56 15.13
CA SER A 103 9.11 9.65 14.14
C SER A 103 10.29 9.61 13.14
N ILE A 104 11.50 9.26 13.61
CA ILE A 104 12.67 9.06 12.75
C ILE A 104 12.42 7.90 11.79
N GLU A 105 11.97 6.75 12.31
CA GLU A 105 11.72 5.55 11.51
C GLU A 105 10.62 5.77 10.45
N ASP A 106 9.56 6.47 10.81
CA ASP A 106 8.48 6.83 9.87
C ASP A 106 9.00 7.74 8.74
N LEU A 107 9.88 8.69 9.06
CA LEU A 107 10.42 9.61 8.07
C LEU A 107 11.48 8.94 7.17
N GLU A 108 12.33 8.07 7.74
CA GLU A 108 13.27 7.22 6.99
C GLU A 108 12.52 6.30 6.03
N LEU A 109 11.44 5.67 6.50
CA LEU A 109 10.63 4.77 5.69
C LEU A 109 9.97 5.50 4.51
N ARG A 110 9.42 6.69 4.75
CA ARG A 110 8.88 7.54 3.67
C ARG A 110 9.95 7.96 2.66
N ASN A 111 11.18 8.21 3.10
CA ASN A 111 12.28 8.58 2.21
C ASN A 111 12.70 7.42 1.28
N MET A 112 12.34 6.18 1.60
CA MET A 112 12.55 5.02 0.72
C MET A 112 11.51 4.95 -0.41
N LEU A 113 10.39 5.67 -0.29
CA LEU A 113 9.31 5.72 -1.26
C LEU A 113 9.50 6.93 -2.19
N ARG A 114 10.27 6.75 -3.28
CA ARG A 114 10.71 7.85 -4.14
C ARG A 114 10.04 7.88 -5.51
N GLN A 115 9.36 6.80 -5.91
CA GLN A 115 8.68 6.76 -7.19
C GLN A 115 7.39 7.57 -7.13
N GLU A 116 7.00 8.14 -8.26
CA GLU A 116 5.77 8.93 -8.36
C GLU A 116 4.55 8.08 -7.96
N GLU A 117 4.56 6.82 -8.34
CA GLU A 117 3.50 5.85 -8.06
C GLU A 117 3.38 5.53 -6.55
N ASP A 118 4.49 5.60 -5.80
CA ASP A 118 4.47 5.29 -4.37
C ASP A 118 3.55 6.20 -3.57
N SER A 119 3.39 7.44 -4.03
CA SER A 119 2.50 8.43 -3.40
C SER A 119 1.02 8.23 -3.71
N MET A 120 0.68 7.29 -4.59
CA MET A 120 -0.68 7.05 -5.03
C MET A 120 -1.47 6.22 -4.03
N ASP A 121 -2.79 6.33 -4.14
CA ASP A 121 -3.72 5.39 -3.54
C ASP A 121 -3.53 4.00 -4.13
N ALA A 122 -4.04 2.96 -3.45
CA ALA A 122 -3.85 1.60 -3.87
C ALA A 122 -5.16 0.88 -4.23
N VAL A 123 -5.05 -0.05 -5.16
CA VAL A 123 -6.07 -1.07 -5.41
C VAL A 123 -5.48 -2.41 -5.02
N MET A 124 -6.11 -3.10 -4.07
CA MET A 124 -5.69 -4.43 -3.64
C MET A 124 -6.71 -5.48 -4.07
N LYS A 125 -6.20 -6.52 -4.73
CA LYS A 125 -6.99 -7.69 -5.11
C LYS A 125 -6.47 -8.92 -4.37
N ILE A 126 -7.36 -9.66 -3.72
CA ILE A 126 -7.06 -10.91 -3.03
C ILE A 126 -7.83 -12.03 -3.72
N ASN A 127 -7.15 -13.12 -4.08
CA ASN A 127 -7.78 -14.30 -4.64
C ASN A 127 -7.40 -15.53 -3.82
N SER A 128 -8.39 -16.38 -3.53
CA SER A 128 -8.13 -17.69 -2.97
C SER A 128 -7.37 -18.57 -3.97
N GLY A 129 -6.36 -19.29 -3.48
CA GLY A 129 -5.61 -20.25 -4.29
C GLY A 129 -6.28 -21.64 -4.32
N ALA A 130 -5.53 -22.60 -4.82
CA ALA A 130 -5.95 -24.00 -4.75
C ALA A 130 -6.04 -24.47 -3.28
N GLY A 131 -7.15 -25.08 -2.88
CA GLY A 131 -7.36 -25.57 -1.51
C GLY A 131 -8.81 -25.56 -1.04
N GLY A 132 -9.77 -25.24 -1.92
CA GLY A 132 -11.19 -25.29 -1.59
C GLY A 132 -11.57 -24.33 -0.44
N THR A 133 -12.43 -24.77 0.47
CA THR A 133 -12.95 -24.02 1.61
C THR A 133 -11.84 -23.38 2.48
N GLU A 134 -10.74 -24.09 2.73
CA GLU A 134 -9.64 -23.59 3.55
C GLU A 134 -8.92 -22.38 2.92
N SER A 135 -8.74 -22.39 1.58
CA SER A 135 -8.11 -21.27 0.88
C SER A 135 -9.04 -20.04 0.80
N GLN A 136 -10.36 -20.27 0.73
CA GLN A 136 -11.35 -19.19 0.76
C GLN A 136 -11.42 -18.52 2.13
N ASP A 137 -11.32 -19.31 3.22
CA ASP A 137 -11.20 -18.77 4.56
C ASP A 137 -9.88 -18.00 4.75
N TRP A 138 -8.77 -18.54 4.24
CA TRP A 138 -7.48 -17.85 4.27
C TRP A 138 -7.52 -16.49 3.57
N ALA A 139 -8.14 -16.41 2.41
CA ALA A 139 -8.31 -15.14 1.70
C ALA A 139 -9.13 -14.13 2.51
N SER A 140 -10.18 -14.59 3.21
CA SER A 140 -10.96 -13.76 4.13
C SER A 140 -10.14 -13.27 5.33
N MET A 141 -9.27 -14.12 5.87
CA MET A 141 -8.36 -13.73 6.97
C MET A 141 -7.36 -12.66 6.53
N LEU A 142 -6.76 -12.79 5.34
CA LEU A 142 -5.88 -11.77 4.76
C LEU A 142 -6.62 -10.45 4.53
N MET A 143 -7.83 -10.49 3.98
CA MET A 143 -8.67 -9.30 3.83
C MET A 143 -8.81 -8.56 5.16
N ARG A 144 -9.18 -9.26 6.23
CA ARG A 144 -9.34 -8.68 7.57
C ARG A 144 -8.04 -8.10 8.10
N MET A 145 -6.91 -8.79 7.90
CA MET A 145 -5.58 -8.32 8.29
C MET A 145 -5.25 -6.97 7.63
N TYR A 146 -5.44 -6.86 6.32
CA TYR A 146 -5.16 -5.61 5.61
C TYR A 146 -6.15 -4.49 5.97
N MET A 147 -7.43 -4.79 6.16
CA MET A 147 -8.40 -3.79 6.61
C MET A 147 -8.00 -3.21 7.97
N ARG A 148 -7.57 -4.05 8.92
CA ARG A 148 -7.10 -3.60 10.25
C ARG A 148 -5.83 -2.77 10.17
N TRP A 149 -4.91 -3.15 9.29
CA TRP A 149 -3.72 -2.33 9.04
C TRP A 149 -4.10 -0.96 8.48
N CYS A 150 -5.01 -0.92 7.51
CA CYS A 150 -5.50 0.33 6.93
C CYS A 150 -6.18 1.22 7.97
N ASP A 151 -7.06 0.63 8.81
CA ASP A 151 -7.73 1.37 9.90
C ASP A 151 -6.72 1.96 10.88
N ALA A 152 -5.69 1.19 11.27
CA ALA A 152 -4.64 1.65 12.18
C ALA A 152 -3.81 2.81 11.62
N HIS A 153 -3.69 2.90 10.29
CA HIS A 153 -2.96 3.95 9.59
C HIS A 153 -3.85 5.08 9.05
N GLY A 154 -5.16 5.02 9.32
CA GLY A 154 -6.10 6.08 8.94
C GLY A 154 -6.46 6.09 7.45
N TYR A 155 -6.23 4.98 6.73
CA TYR A 155 -6.68 4.84 5.35
C TYR A 155 -8.17 4.53 5.28
N LYS A 156 -8.82 5.08 4.28
CA LYS A 156 -10.19 4.73 3.95
C LYS A 156 -10.22 3.56 2.99
N VAL A 157 -10.88 2.49 3.39
CA VAL A 157 -11.02 1.27 2.58
C VAL A 157 -12.43 1.16 2.02
N THR A 158 -12.53 0.94 0.70
CA THR A 158 -13.80 0.70 0.02
C THR A 158 -13.72 -0.62 -0.74
N ILE A 159 -14.57 -1.59 -0.37
CA ILE A 159 -14.68 -2.84 -1.13
C ILE A 159 -15.47 -2.56 -2.40
N THR A 160 -14.82 -2.74 -3.56
CA THR A 160 -15.41 -2.46 -4.88
C THR A 160 -16.02 -3.70 -5.51
N ASP A 161 -15.46 -4.88 -5.22
CA ASP A 161 -15.98 -6.16 -5.67
C ASP A 161 -15.65 -7.25 -4.66
N MET A 162 -16.57 -8.20 -4.45
CA MET A 162 -16.35 -9.34 -3.58
C MET A 162 -17.18 -10.54 -4.06
N GLN A 163 -16.51 -11.63 -4.27
CA GLN A 163 -17.13 -12.93 -4.56
C GLN A 163 -16.99 -13.83 -3.33
N GLU A 164 -18.11 -14.14 -2.71
CA GLU A 164 -18.16 -15.05 -1.56
C GLU A 164 -17.72 -16.46 -1.91
N GLY A 165 -17.20 -17.17 -0.93
CA GLY A 165 -16.89 -18.59 -1.00
C GLY A 165 -18.17 -19.43 -1.10
N GLU A 166 -18.02 -20.72 -1.38
CA GLU A 166 -19.17 -21.64 -1.50
C GLU A 166 -19.82 -21.94 -0.15
N GLU A 167 -19.02 -22.09 0.89
CA GLU A 167 -19.48 -22.38 2.25
C GLU A 167 -19.01 -21.30 3.24
N VAL A 168 -17.76 -20.87 3.12
CA VAL A 168 -17.14 -19.85 3.99
C VAL A 168 -16.10 -19.06 3.20
N GLY A 169 -15.72 -17.88 3.75
CA GLY A 169 -14.66 -17.08 3.21
C GLY A 169 -14.99 -16.41 1.88
N ILE A 170 -13.97 -16.09 1.11
CA ILE A 170 -14.08 -15.38 -0.18
C ILE A 170 -13.29 -16.09 -1.28
N LYS A 171 -13.84 -16.12 -2.50
CA LYS A 171 -13.12 -16.56 -3.70
C LYS A 171 -12.20 -15.47 -4.21
N SER A 172 -12.70 -14.26 -4.32
CA SER A 172 -11.94 -13.08 -4.70
C SER A 172 -12.55 -11.83 -4.07
N MET A 173 -11.71 -10.81 -3.87
CA MET A 173 -12.17 -9.48 -3.48
C MET A 173 -11.26 -8.43 -4.07
N THR A 174 -11.81 -7.24 -4.31
CA THR A 174 -11.07 -6.05 -4.70
C THR A 174 -11.48 -4.91 -3.78
N MET A 175 -10.49 -4.20 -3.25
CA MET A 175 -10.72 -3.01 -2.44
C MET A 175 -9.83 -1.86 -2.92
N THR A 176 -10.33 -0.63 -2.78
CA THR A 176 -9.54 0.59 -2.92
C THR A 176 -9.16 1.10 -1.55
N ILE A 177 -7.94 1.62 -1.44
CA ILE A 177 -7.33 2.15 -0.22
C ILE A 177 -6.95 3.58 -0.55
N GLU A 178 -7.68 4.52 0.03
CA GLU A 178 -7.71 5.94 -0.33
C GLU A 178 -7.50 6.83 0.90
N ASP A 179 -7.40 8.13 0.67
CA ASP A 179 -7.34 9.19 1.69
C ASP A 179 -6.13 9.10 2.64
N GLY A 180 -5.06 8.41 2.24
CA GLY A 180 -3.82 8.29 3.00
C GLY A 180 -2.58 8.63 2.19
N GLU A 181 -1.42 8.56 2.83
CA GLU A 181 -0.13 8.82 2.19
C GLU A 181 0.57 7.51 1.85
N TYR A 182 1.08 7.40 0.63
CA TYR A 182 1.90 6.28 0.20
C TYR A 182 1.21 4.91 0.32
N ALA A 183 -0.11 4.83 0.14
CA ALA A 183 -0.85 3.58 0.27
C ALA A 183 -0.28 2.49 -0.65
N TYR A 184 -0.03 2.81 -1.93
CA TYR A 184 0.60 1.90 -2.87
C TYR A 184 2.06 1.61 -2.49
N GLY A 185 2.83 2.63 -2.14
CA GLY A 185 4.25 2.49 -1.81
C GLY A 185 4.51 1.51 -0.66
N PHE A 186 3.68 1.52 0.39
CA PHE A 186 3.77 0.56 1.48
C PHE A 186 3.27 -0.83 1.07
N LEU A 187 2.09 -0.89 0.45
CA LEU A 187 1.41 -2.14 0.17
C LEU A 187 1.96 -2.89 -1.06
N LYS A 188 2.75 -2.26 -1.93
CA LYS A 188 3.43 -2.94 -3.04
C LYS A 188 4.32 -4.10 -2.55
N SER A 189 4.83 -4.01 -1.33
CA SER A 189 5.59 -5.07 -0.66
C SER A 189 4.78 -6.35 -0.44
N GLU A 190 3.46 -6.28 -0.42
CA GLU A 190 2.57 -7.41 -0.16
C GLU A 190 2.19 -8.20 -1.42
N ASN A 191 2.66 -7.76 -2.59
CA ASN A 191 2.43 -8.45 -3.86
C ASN A 191 3.04 -9.86 -3.85
N GLY A 192 2.20 -10.87 -4.03
CA GLY A 192 2.64 -12.25 -4.18
C GLY A 192 1.73 -13.28 -3.53
N VAL A 193 2.28 -14.48 -3.30
CA VAL A 193 1.55 -15.61 -2.74
C VAL A 193 1.82 -15.75 -1.24
N HIS A 194 0.75 -15.74 -0.46
CA HIS A 194 0.76 -15.91 0.98
C HIS A 194 0.35 -17.34 1.35
N ARG A 195 1.19 -18.03 2.10
CA ARG A 195 1.00 -19.43 2.51
C ARG A 195 0.54 -19.51 3.95
N LEU A 196 -0.60 -20.16 4.18
CA LEU A 196 -1.08 -20.52 5.51
C LEU A 196 -0.74 -22.00 5.80
N VAL A 197 -0.27 -22.27 7.00
CA VAL A 197 -0.12 -23.63 7.55
C VAL A 197 -0.76 -23.64 8.93
N ARG A 198 -1.83 -24.42 9.08
CA ARG A 198 -2.54 -24.58 10.37
C ARG A 198 -3.30 -25.92 10.41
N VAL A 199 -3.70 -26.33 11.61
CA VAL A 199 -4.73 -27.36 11.77
C VAL A 199 -6.05 -26.77 11.26
N SER A 200 -6.64 -27.42 10.23
CA SER A 200 -7.85 -26.90 9.58
C SER A 200 -9.09 -27.08 10.47
N PRO A 201 -9.85 -25.99 10.71
CA PRO A 201 -11.15 -26.10 11.40
C PRO A 201 -12.23 -26.81 10.58
N TYR A 202 -12.01 -26.95 9.26
CA TYR A 202 -12.94 -27.59 8.32
C TYR A 202 -12.64 -29.06 8.09
N ASN A 203 -11.53 -29.58 8.65
CA ASN A 203 -11.16 -30.98 8.53
C ASN A 203 -11.53 -31.73 9.80
N ALA A 204 -12.54 -32.62 9.71
CA ALA A 204 -13.01 -33.42 10.83
C ALA A 204 -11.91 -34.31 11.49
N GLN A 205 -10.83 -34.59 10.76
CA GLN A 205 -9.67 -35.37 11.28
C GLN A 205 -8.61 -34.50 11.94
N GLY A 206 -8.80 -33.17 12.02
CA GLY A 206 -7.82 -32.27 12.64
C GLY A 206 -6.45 -32.27 11.94
N LYS A 207 -6.40 -32.52 10.63
CA LYS A 207 -5.14 -32.57 9.88
C LYS A 207 -4.59 -31.15 9.66
N ARG A 208 -3.29 -31.05 9.74
CA ARG A 208 -2.52 -29.86 9.34
C ARG A 208 -2.64 -29.68 7.83
N MET A 209 -3.13 -28.52 7.40
CA MET A 209 -3.37 -28.18 6.00
C MET A 209 -2.49 -27.01 5.59
N THR A 210 -2.18 -26.97 4.31
CA THR A 210 -1.49 -25.83 3.68
C THR A 210 -2.40 -25.22 2.63
N SER A 211 -2.62 -23.91 2.73
CA SER A 211 -3.47 -23.16 1.82
C SER A 211 -2.74 -21.93 1.30
N PHE A 212 -3.11 -21.50 0.12
CA PHE A 212 -2.49 -20.36 -0.56
C PHE A 212 -3.55 -19.34 -0.93
N ALA A 213 -3.16 -18.09 -0.86
CA ALA A 213 -3.92 -16.98 -1.44
C ALA A 213 -2.95 -16.00 -2.08
N SER A 214 -3.36 -15.37 -3.17
CA SER A 214 -2.57 -14.34 -3.85
C SER A 214 -3.09 -12.96 -3.49
N VAL A 215 -2.16 -12.06 -3.23
CA VAL A 215 -2.41 -10.63 -3.03
C VAL A 215 -1.76 -9.89 -4.19
N PHE A 216 -2.51 -8.99 -4.79
CA PHE A 216 -2.05 -8.17 -5.89
C PHE A 216 -2.41 -6.71 -5.64
N VAL A 217 -1.41 -5.84 -5.59
CA VAL A 217 -1.56 -4.41 -5.31
C VAL A 217 -1.11 -3.62 -6.51
N THR A 218 -1.94 -2.69 -6.95
CA THR A 218 -1.65 -1.77 -8.05
C THR A 218 -1.92 -0.33 -7.60
N PRO A 219 -1.25 0.67 -8.20
CA PRO A 219 -1.60 2.06 -7.92
C PRO A 219 -3.01 2.37 -8.45
N LEU A 220 -3.74 3.18 -7.73
CA LEU A 220 -5.00 3.77 -8.20
C LEU A 220 -4.65 5.00 -9.04
N VAL A 221 -4.75 4.84 -10.37
CA VAL A 221 -4.45 5.92 -11.31
C VAL A 221 -5.55 6.97 -11.24
N ASP A 222 -5.18 8.21 -11.02
CA ASP A 222 -6.07 9.36 -11.12
C ASP A 222 -6.16 9.88 -12.57
N ASP A 223 -7.03 10.88 -12.79
CA ASP A 223 -7.23 11.45 -14.13
C ASP A 223 -6.00 12.20 -14.69
N THR A 224 -4.92 12.32 -13.91
CA THR A 224 -3.70 13.06 -14.31
C THR A 224 -2.72 12.19 -15.10
N ILE A 225 -2.83 10.84 -15.01
CA ILE A 225 -1.98 9.92 -15.78
C ILE A 225 -2.73 9.49 -17.04
N GLU A 226 -2.21 9.88 -18.19
CA GLU A 226 -2.80 9.57 -19.51
C GLU A 226 -2.65 8.08 -19.86
N VAL A 227 -3.47 7.24 -19.26
CA VAL A 227 -3.72 5.91 -19.82
C VAL A 227 -4.85 6.03 -20.83
N TYR A 228 -4.53 5.87 -22.10
CA TYR A 228 -5.53 5.90 -23.17
C TYR A 228 -6.40 4.66 -23.11
N VAL A 229 -7.68 4.84 -22.86
CA VAL A 229 -8.71 3.80 -22.96
C VAL A 229 -9.52 4.07 -24.23
N ASP A 230 -9.43 3.20 -25.21
CA ASP A 230 -10.24 3.31 -26.42
C ASP A 230 -11.73 3.03 -26.10
N PRO A 231 -12.62 4.04 -26.24
CA PRO A 231 -14.04 3.86 -25.90
C PRO A 231 -14.73 2.82 -26.80
N ALA A 232 -14.23 2.58 -28.01
CA ALA A 232 -14.80 1.60 -28.95
C ALA A 232 -14.58 0.15 -28.46
N ARG A 233 -13.61 -0.06 -27.58
CA ARG A 233 -13.27 -1.38 -27.01
C ARG A 233 -13.90 -1.62 -25.64
N VAL A 234 -14.67 -0.64 -25.13
CA VAL A 234 -15.38 -0.74 -23.83
C VAL A 234 -16.81 -1.13 -24.07
N SER A 235 -17.26 -2.21 -23.46
CA SER A 235 -18.66 -2.58 -23.39
C SER A 235 -19.15 -2.60 -21.95
N TRP A 236 -20.43 -2.28 -21.76
CA TRP A 236 -21.05 -2.11 -20.47
C TRP A 236 -22.26 -3.03 -20.33
N ASP A 237 -22.26 -3.83 -19.28
CA ASP A 237 -23.44 -4.55 -18.83
C ASP A 237 -23.88 -4.00 -17.46
N THR A 238 -25.19 -3.99 -17.24
CA THR A 238 -25.76 -3.68 -15.92
C THR A 238 -26.36 -4.94 -15.34
N PHE A 239 -26.21 -5.11 -14.04
CA PHE A 239 -26.75 -6.27 -13.34
C PHE A 239 -27.27 -5.87 -11.97
N ARG A 240 -28.07 -6.75 -11.40
CA ARG A 240 -28.60 -6.57 -10.05
C ARG A 240 -27.56 -7.04 -9.05
N SER A 241 -27.17 -6.14 -8.13
CA SER A 241 -26.27 -6.53 -7.03
C SER A 241 -26.96 -7.57 -6.16
N SER A 242 -26.33 -8.74 -5.99
CA SER A 242 -26.79 -9.76 -5.05
C SER A 242 -26.22 -9.44 -3.67
N GLY A 243 -27.08 -9.11 -2.71
CA GLY A 243 -26.68 -8.87 -1.32
C GLY A 243 -27.87 -9.01 -0.37
N ALA A 244 -27.62 -9.31 0.90
CA ALA A 244 -28.61 -9.33 1.96
C ALA A 244 -29.14 -7.91 2.22
N GLY A 245 -30.22 -7.54 1.55
CA GLY A 245 -30.87 -6.24 1.70
C GLY A 245 -32.30 -6.25 1.16
N GLY A 246 -33.18 -5.50 1.83
CA GLY A 246 -34.63 -5.52 1.66
C GLY A 246 -35.15 -5.35 0.23
N GLN A 247 -36.49 -5.41 0.05
CA GLN A 247 -37.24 -5.50 -1.22
C GLN A 247 -36.83 -4.55 -2.37
N ASN A 248 -36.07 -3.47 -2.11
CA ASN A 248 -35.61 -2.52 -3.12
C ASN A 248 -34.26 -2.91 -3.78
N VAL A 249 -33.45 -3.78 -3.17
CA VAL A 249 -32.16 -4.22 -3.72
C VAL A 249 -32.37 -5.09 -4.97
N ASN A 250 -33.45 -5.82 -5.01
CA ASN A 250 -33.78 -6.73 -6.13
C ASN A 250 -34.47 -6.04 -7.33
N LYS A 251 -34.73 -4.73 -7.26
CA LYS A 251 -35.45 -4.00 -8.31
C LYS A 251 -34.59 -3.04 -9.14
N VAL A 252 -33.42 -2.64 -8.64
CA VAL A 252 -32.58 -1.65 -9.29
C VAL A 252 -31.27 -2.30 -9.77
N GLU A 253 -30.99 -2.18 -11.06
CA GLU A 253 -29.73 -2.64 -11.66
C GLU A 253 -28.65 -1.56 -11.45
N SER A 254 -28.11 -1.47 -10.23
CA SER A 254 -27.05 -0.51 -9.88
C SER A 254 -25.65 -1.08 -10.12
N GLY A 255 -25.51 -2.40 -10.15
CA GLY A 255 -24.24 -3.07 -10.47
C GLY A 255 -23.84 -2.81 -11.92
N VAL A 256 -22.58 -2.57 -12.13
CA VAL A 256 -21.98 -2.29 -13.44
C VAL A 256 -20.85 -3.29 -13.71
N ARG A 257 -20.89 -3.88 -14.89
CA ARG A 257 -19.83 -4.73 -15.42
C ARG A 257 -19.25 -4.06 -16.64
N LEU A 258 -17.98 -3.72 -16.57
CA LEU A 258 -17.19 -3.20 -17.66
C LEU A 258 -16.39 -4.35 -18.27
N ARG A 259 -16.47 -4.50 -19.61
CA ARG A 259 -15.63 -5.39 -20.38
C ARG A 259 -14.78 -4.55 -21.32
N TYR A 260 -13.49 -4.74 -21.28
CA TYR A 260 -12.53 -4.06 -22.14
C TYR A 260 -11.76 -5.08 -22.95
N GLN A 261 -11.81 -4.95 -24.29
CA GLN A 261 -11.03 -5.77 -25.21
C GLN A 261 -9.62 -5.18 -25.28
N TYR A 262 -8.75 -5.66 -24.39
CA TYR A 262 -7.35 -5.27 -24.40
C TYR A 262 -6.65 -5.99 -25.56
N GLU A 263 -5.89 -5.26 -26.32
CA GLU A 263 -5.00 -5.79 -27.35
C GLU A 263 -3.60 -5.30 -27.04
N ASP A 264 -2.70 -6.24 -26.80
CA ASP A 264 -1.32 -5.94 -26.51
C ASP A 264 -0.67 -5.27 -27.74
N PRO A 265 -0.12 -4.04 -27.62
CA PRO A 265 0.44 -3.32 -28.77
C PRO A 265 1.68 -4.00 -29.34
N ASP A 266 2.40 -4.84 -28.59
CA ASP A 266 3.63 -5.48 -29.04
C ASP A 266 3.40 -6.89 -29.58
N THR A 267 2.51 -7.67 -28.93
CA THR A 267 2.24 -9.07 -29.32
C THR A 267 0.99 -9.24 -30.16
N GLY A 268 0.07 -8.26 -30.16
CA GLY A 268 -1.23 -8.37 -30.79
C GLY A 268 -2.20 -9.36 -30.08
N GLU A 269 -1.79 -9.90 -28.93
CA GLU A 269 -2.66 -10.78 -28.15
C GLU A 269 -3.87 -10.02 -27.61
N LYS A 270 -5.03 -10.68 -27.69
CA LYS A 270 -6.30 -10.11 -27.25
C LYS A 270 -6.75 -10.78 -25.98
N GLU A 271 -7.08 -9.97 -24.99
CA GLU A 271 -7.59 -10.42 -23.68
C GLU A 271 -8.80 -9.58 -23.29
N GLU A 272 -9.80 -10.19 -22.67
CA GLU A 272 -10.94 -9.47 -22.11
C GLU A 272 -10.68 -9.17 -20.65
N ILE A 273 -10.62 -7.87 -20.31
CA ILE A 273 -10.55 -7.39 -18.94
C ILE A 273 -11.97 -7.16 -18.44
N LEU A 274 -12.35 -7.87 -17.38
CA LEU A 274 -13.65 -7.77 -16.74
C LEU A 274 -13.53 -7.05 -15.40
N ILE A 275 -14.30 -5.97 -15.23
CA ILE A 275 -14.37 -5.21 -13.98
C ILE A 275 -15.83 -5.08 -13.57
N GLU A 276 -16.13 -5.52 -12.35
CA GLU A 276 -17.44 -5.37 -11.74
C GLU A 276 -17.39 -4.36 -10.60
N ASN A 277 -18.41 -3.52 -10.51
CA ASN A 277 -18.54 -2.57 -9.41
C ASN A 277 -20.00 -2.48 -8.96
N THR A 278 -20.18 -2.69 -7.63
CA THR A 278 -21.49 -2.67 -6.96
C THR A 278 -21.48 -1.75 -5.72
N GLU A 279 -20.44 -0.94 -5.58
CA GLU A 279 -20.15 -0.13 -4.38
C GLU A 279 -21.30 0.80 -3.97
N THR A 280 -21.94 1.41 -4.95
CA THR A 280 -23.02 2.36 -4.68
C THR A 280 -24.33 1.95 -5.34
N ARG A 281 -25.44 2.58 -4.91
CA ARG A 281 -26.73 2.47 -5.58
C ARG A 281 -26.86 3.38 -6.80
N ASP A 282 -25.84 4.17 -7.08
CA ASP A 282 -25.76 5.13 -8.17
C ASP A 282 -24.95 4.53 -9.32
N GLN A 283 -25.63 4.09 -10.38
CA GLN A 283 -25.03 3.47 -11.55
C GLN A 283 -23.95 4.36 -12.23
N PRO A 284 -24.15 5.69 -12.43
CA PRO A 284 -23.11 6.57 -12.96
C PRO A 284 -21.83 6.58 -12.13
N LYS A 285 -21.94 6.60 -10.78
CA LYS A 285 -20.77 6.55 -9.90
C LYS A 285 -20.04 5.21 -10.02
N ASN A 286 -20.79 4.10 -10.06
CA ASN A 286 -20.19 2.79 -10.26
C ASN A 286 -19.50 2.67 -11.62
N ARG A 287 -20.03 3.31 -12.69
CA ARG A 287 -19.36 3.38 -14.00
C ARG A 287 -18.05 4.17 -13.94
N ALA A 288 -18.05 5.34 -13.30
CA ALA A 288 -16.85 6.15 -13.15
C ALA A 288 -15.75 5.39 -12.39
N LYS A 289 -16.13 4.71 -11.29
CA LYS A 289 -15.19 3.91 -10.51
C LYS A 289 -14.65 2.70 -11.29
N ALA A 290 -15.51 2.00 -12.03
CA ALA A 290 -15.09 0.87 -12.88
C ALA A 290 -14.09 1.34 -13.97
N MET A 291 -14.29 2.53 -14.55
CA MET A 291 -13.36 3.11 -15.52
C MET A 291 -12.01 3.45 -14.85
N LEU A 292 -12.02 3.96 -13.63
CA LEU A 292 -10.82 4.25 -12.88
C LEU A 292 -10.02 2.95 -12.57
N LEU A 293 -10.73 1.90 -12.17
CA LEU A 293 -10.12 0.58 -11.94
C LEU A 293 -9.52 -0.02 -13.23
N LEU A 294 -10.19 0.18 -14.39
CA LEU A 294 -9.64 -0.22 -15.68
C LEU A 294 -8.33 0.53 -15.98
N LYS A 295 -8.33 1.86 -15.82
CA LYS A 295 -7.12 2.67 -16.02
C LYS A 295 -5.98 2.20 -15.13
N SER A 296 -6.25 1.89 -13.84
CA SER A 296 -5.26 1.36 -12.92
C SER A 296 -4.65 0.03 -13.39
N GLN A 297 -5.49 -0.89 -13.88
CA GLN A 297 -4.98 -2.17 -14.40
C GLN A 297 -4.16 -2.01 -15.68
N LEU A 298 -4.55 -1.10 -16.55
CA LEU A 298 -3.80 -0.82 -17.79
C LEU A 298 -2.46 -0.12 -17.49
N TYR A 299 -2.45 0.77 -16.50
CA TYR A 299 -1.23 1.41 -16.03
C TYR A 299 -0.22 0.38 -15.49
N ASP A 300 -0.67 -0.51 -14.61
CA ASP A 300 0.18 -1.57 -14.07
C ASP A 300 0.76 -2.46 -15.18
N ARG A 301 -0.05 -2.81 -16.19
CA ARG A 301 0.42 -3.56 -17.36
C ARG A 301 1.50 -2.80 -18.14
N ALA A 302 1.31 -1.51 -18.34
CA ALA A 302 2.28 -0.67 -19.05
C ALA A 302 3.60 -0.56 -18.27
N MET A 303 3.52 -0.38 -16.94
CA MET A 303 4.69 -0.35 -16.06
C MET A 303 5.42 -1.68 -16.04
N LYS A 304 4.68 -2.78 -15.90
CA LYS A 304 5.26 -4.13 -15.91
C LYS A 304 6.00 -4.42 -17.23
N LYS A 305 5.43 -4.03 -18.37
CA LYS A 305 6.11 -4.13 -19.66
C LYS A 305 7.40 -3.32 -19.73
N ARG A 306 7.37 -2.10 -19.20
CA ARG A 306 8.56 -1.24 -19.14
C ARG A 306 9.65 -1.87 -18.29
N MET A 307 9.28 -2.41 -17.12
CA MET A 307 10.20 -3.15 -16.25
C MET A 307 10.73 -4.43 -16.91
N GLU A 308 9.87 -5.19 -17.61
CA GLU A 308 10.27 -6.38 -18.35
C GLU A 308 11.19 -6.04 -19.54
N ALA A 309 10.97 -4.92 -20.22
CA ALA A 309 11.85 -4.43 -21.27
C ALA A 309 13.23 -4.03 -20.72
N GLN A 310 13.27 -3.35 -19.59
CA GLN A 310 14.51 -3.05 -18.87
C GLN A 310 15.19 -4.33 -18.36
N ALA A 311 14.44 -5.23 -17.74
CA ALA A 311 14.95 -6.51 -17.27
C ALA A 311 15.46 -7.41 -18.41
N LYS A 312 14.85 -7.36 -19.61
CA LYS A 312 15.38 -8.08 -20.80
C LYS A 312 16.70 -7.51 -21.29
N ILE A 313 16.91 -6.23 -21.18
CA ILE A 313 18.20 -5.57 -21.49
C ILE A 313 19.26 -6.01 -20.46
N GLU A 314 18.88 -6.26 -19.22
CA GLU A 314 19.77 -6.70 -18.13
C GLU A 314 19.83 -8.22 -17.90
N ALA A 315 18.80 -8.97 -18.31
CA ALA A 315 18.61 -10.40 -18.03
C ALA A 315 19.51 -11.35 -18.82
N GLY A 316 20.65 -10.87 -19.23
CA GLY A 316 21.78 -11.80 -19.33
C GLY A 316 22.10 -12.47 -17.99
N LYS A 317 21.43 -12.17 -16.86
CA LYS A 317 21.92 -12.55 -15.52
C LYS A 317 21.02 -13.23 -14.51
N LYS A 318 19.69 -13.25 -14.55
CA LYS A 318 18.92 -14.13 -13.62
C LYS A 318 17.45 -14.31 -14.03
N LYS A 319 17.02 -15.58 -14.14
CA LYS A 319 15.61 -15.96 -14.16
C LYS A 319 14.97 -15.69 -12.79
N ILE A 320 13.98 -14.83 -12.75
CA ILE A 320 13.07 -14.72 -11.61
C ILE A 320 11.89 -15.64 -11.90
N GLU A 321 11.76 -16.73 -11.14
CA GLU A 321 10.64 -17.66 -11.26
C GLU A 321 9.39 -17.03 -10.61
N TRP A 322 8.39 -16.75 -11.41
CA TRP A 322 7.03 -16.45 -10.98
C TRP A 322 6.45 -17.67 -10.24
N GLY A 323 6.04 -17.52 -8.98
CA GLY A 323 5.42 -18.53 -8.18
C GLY A 323 6.06 -18.75 -6.80
N SER A 324 7.07 -17.97 -6.44
CA SER A 324 7.65 -18.04 -5.11
C SER A 324 6.71 -17.42 -4.08
N GLN A 325 6.47 -18.17 -3.01
CA GLN A 325 5.74 -17.69 -1.84
C GLN A 325 6.54 -16.54 -1.21
N ILE A 326 5.90 -15.40 -1.01
CA ILE A 326 6.56 -14.25 -0.37
C ILE A 326 6.58 -14.42 1.16
N ARG A 327 5.49 -14.98 1.75
CA ARG A 327 5.36 -15.09 3.20
C ARG A 327 4.62 -16.34 3.60
N SER A 328 5.10 -16.99 4.67
CA SER A 328 4.45 -18.14 5.29
C SER A 328 3.97 -17.80 6.69
N TYR A 329 2.74 -18.17 6.97
CA TYR A 329 2.05 -18.01 8.24
C TYR A 329 1.81 -19.41 8.83
N VAL A 330 2.58 -19.77 9.85
CA VAL A 330 2.53 -21.07 10.50
C VAL A 330 1.96 -20.90 11.89
N PHE A 331 0.67 -21.20 12.05
CA PHE A 331 -0.05 -20.93 13.28
C PHE A 331 0.38 -21.85 14.42
N ASP A 332 0.57 -23.13 14.11
CA ASP A 332 0.94 -24.13 15.11
C ASP A 332 2.32 -23.85 15.73
N ASP A 333 3.26 -23.40 14.91
CA ASP A 333 4.63 -23.05 15.34
C ASP A 333 4.73 -21.57 15.78
N ARG A 334 3.61 -20.83 15.80
CA ARG A 334 3.56 -19.38 16.10
C ARG A 334 4.66 -18.61 15.38
N ARG A 335 4.67 -18.70 14.05
CA ARG A 335 5.69 -18.05 13.22
C ARG A 335 5.11 -17.49 11.93
N VAL A 336 5.40 -16.22 11.67
CA VAL A 336 5.23 -15.61 10.35
C VAL A 336 6.60 -15.23 9.82
N LYS A 337 6.94 -15.67 8.60
CA LYS A 337 8.24 -15.41 7.98
C LYS A 337 8.06 -14.94 6.53
N ASP A 338 8.69 -13.82 6.20
CA ASP A 338 8.88 -13.39 4.81
C ASP A 338 10.13 -14.05 4.24
N HIS A 339 9.98 -14.69 3.07
CA HIS A 339 11.08 -15.46 2.45
C HIS A 339 12.04 -14.57 1.66
N ARG A 340 11.61 -13.35 1.30
CA ARG A 340 12.44 -12.41 0.53
C ARG A 340 13.45 -11.71 1.41
N THR A 341 13.02 -11.22 2.57
CA THR A 341 13.82 -10.43 3.51
C THR A 341 14.37 -11.27 4.67
N GLY A 342 13.85 -12.47 4.87
CA GLY A 342 14.16 -13.29 6.04
C GLY A 342 13.53 -12.78 7.35
N TYR A 343 12.85 -11.64 7.34
CA TYR A 343 12.17 -11.10 8.54
C TYR A 343 11.12 -12.08 9.05
N GLN A 344 11.08 -12.30 10.35
CA GLN A 344 10.12 -13.20 11.00
C GLN A 344 9.69 -12.69 12.38
N THR A 345 8.49 -13.08 12.78
CA THR A 345 7.94 -12.80 14.10
C THR A 345 7.18 -14.00 14.65
N SER A 346 7.13 -14.11 15.98
CA SER A 346 6.29 -15.10 16.70
C SER A 346 4.89 -14.53 17.06
N ASP A 347 4.66 -13.23 16.88
CA ASP A 347 3.37 -12.56 17.14
C ASP A 347 2.40 -12.78 15.98
N VAL A 348 1.95 -14.02 15.79
CA VAL A 348 1.01 -14.39 14.73
C VAL A 348 -0.30 -13.64 14.87
N ASP A 349 -0.80 -13.53 16.10
CA ASP A 349 -2.09 -12.87 16.39
C ASP A 349 -2.00 -11.37 16.07
N GLY A 350 -0.89 -10.72 16.47
CA GLY A 350 -0.65 -9.32 16.12
C GLY A 350 -0.55 -9.08 14.62
N VAL A 351 0.12 -9.97 13.87
CA VAL A 351 0.17 -9.90 12.41
C VAL A 351 -1.24 -10.01 11.82
N MET A 352 -2.05 -10.96 12.26
CA MET A 352 -3.44 -11.13 11.79
C MET A 352 -4.34 -9.95 12.22
N ASP A 353 -3.94 -9.21 13.25
CA ASP A 353 -4.57 -7.96 13.67
C ASP A 353 -4.03 -6.70 12.94
N GLY A 354 -3.21 -6.90 11.91
CA GLY A 354 -2.73 -5.82 11.05
C GLY A 354 -1.34 -5.29 11.39
N LYS A 355 -0.59 -5.85 12.34
CA LYS A 355 0.79 -5.43 12.65
C LYS A 355 1.79 -5.98 11.62
N ILE A 356 1.73 -5.45 10.40
CA ILE A 356 2.59 -5.89 9.29
C ILE A 356 3.73 -4.92 8.96
N ASP A 357 3.84 -3.79 9.67
CA ASP A 357 4.84 -2.74 9.42
C ASP A 357 6.28 -3.27 9.40
N GLY A 358 6.60 -4.24 10.27
CA GLY A 358 7.91 -4.87 10.29
C GLY A 358 8.28 -5.57 8.99
N PHE A 359 7.31 -6.20 8.32
CA PHE A 359 7.51 -6.85 7.02
C PHE A 359 7.66 -5.81 5.90
N ILE A 360 6.80 -4.78 5.90
CA ILE A 360 6.87 -3.67 4.95
C ILE A 360 8.23 -2.97 5.04
N LYS A 361 8.65 -2.61 6.26
CA LYS A 361 9.94 -1.97 6.52
C LYS A 361 11.11 -2.83 6.06
N ALA A 362 11.11 -4.12 6.41
CA ALA A 362 12.17 -5.05 6.00
C ALA A 362 12.26 -5.15 4.48
N TYR A 363 11.11 -5.20 3.78
CA TYR A 363 11.08 -5.25 2.32
C TYR A 363 11.65 -3.98 1.69
N LEU A 364 11.24 -2.80 2.15
CA LEU A 364 11.71 -1.52 1.61
C LEU A 364 13.21 -1.29 1.88
N MET A 365 13.73 -1.84 2.98
CA MET A 365 15.17 -1.78 3.29
C MET A 365 16.01 -2.75 2.45
N GLU A 366 15.49 -3.97 2.17
CA GLU A 366 16.21 -5.00 1.43
C GLU A 366 16.22 -4.72 -0.08
N PHE A 367 15.15 -4.09 -0.60
CA PHE A 367 14.98 -3.77 -2.01
C PHE A 367 14.84 -2.26 -2.23
N PRO A 368 15.90 -1.46 -2.01
CA PRO A 368 15.90 -0.06 -2.36
C PRO A 368 15.74 0.08 -3.89
N GLU A 369 14.97 1.05 -4.33
CA GLU A 369 14.51 1.20 -5.72
C GLU A 369 15.63 1.37 -6.74
N GLU A 370 16.82 1.81 -6.32
CA GLU A 370 18.00 1.87 -7.18
C GLU A 370 18.49 0.48 -7.65
N GLU A 371 18.19 -0.59 -6.88
CA GLU A 371 18.49 -1.97 -7.29
C GLU A 371 17.32 -2.62 -8.05
N GLN A 372 16.07 -2.13 -7.91
CA GLN A 372 14.92 -2.63 -8.67
C GLN A 372 14.96 -2.21 -10.14
N ALA A 373 15.62 -1.11 -10.48
CA ALA A 373 15.93 -0.72 -11.86
C ALA A 373 17.02 -1.60 -12.50
N HIS A 374 17.70 -2.44 -11.68
CA HIS A 374 18.80 -3.32 -12.10
C HIS A 374 18.49 -4.82 -11.92
N LEU A 375 17.29 -5.19 -11.47
CA LEU A 375 16.78 -6.56 -11.35
C LEU A 375 15.63 -6.83 -12.34
#